data_fda7f12fd62ce3fb669cf0a62a3a0317
#
_entry.id   fda7f12fd62ce3fb669cf0a62a3a0317
#
_cell.length_a   1.000
_cell.length_b   1.000
_cell.length_c   1.000
_cell.angle_alpha   90.00
_cell.angle_beta   90.00
_cell.angle_gamma   90.00
#
_symmetry.space_group_name_H-M   'P 1'
#
loop_
_entity.id
_entity.type
_entity.pdbx_description
1 polymer ?
#
loop_
_entity_poly.entity_id
_entity_poly.type
_entity_poly.pdbx_seq_one_letter_code
_entity_poly.pdbx_strand_id
1 'polypeptide(L)'
;PSSGSYSVTGTYGTLVLNASTGAYTYTLNNSATVVQALGGSSSETETFSVKVSDGTNTPAAQNLVFTIKGANDAPSSVALDSTSVVENSAGAIVGALSGSDAEGTSVSYSVASSGDGASFEIDSSNNLKLKSSVSADRETKSAYSVTVDASDGSLTTSKSFTISVGDVDESPTLTVPTGGSVTEDATTSTITGSLVGSDPEDDSLTYSVVGSTATDGSYSVTGTYGTLVLNASTGAYTYTLN
;
A
#
# COMPACT_ATOMS: atom_id res chain seq x y z
N PRO A 1 52.65 -1.90 -37.57
CA PRO A 1 51.71 -2.75 -36.92
C PRO A 1 52.12 -2.86 -35.46
N SER A 2 51.40 -2.17 -34.61
CA SER A 2 51.59 -2.29 -33.16
C SER A 2 51.11 -3.68 -32.74
N SER A 3 51.96 -4.44 -32.07
CA SER A 3 51.62 -5.68 -31.40
C SER A 3 50.65 -5.33 -30.24
N GLY A 4 49.36 -5.38 -30.49
CA GLY A 4 48.37 -4.95 -29.52
C GLY A 4 47.00 -5.47 -29.86
N SER A 5 46.04 -5.12 -29.01
CA SER A 5 44.63 -5.35 -29.25
C SER A 5 43.93 -4.04 -29.61
N TYR A 6 43.00 -4.12 -30.52
CA TYR A 6 42.03 -3.04 -30.78
C TYR A 6 40.78 -3.29 -29.95
N SER A 7 40.29 -2.27 -29.24
CA SER A 7 39.02 -2.28 -28.55
C SER A 7 38.11 -1.25 -29.19
N VAL A 8 36.92 -1.68 -29.61
CA VAL A 8 35.93 -0.83 -30.25
C VAL A 8 34.60 -1.07 -29.56
N THR A 9 34.03 -0.02 -28.97
CA THR A 9 32.71 -0.05 -28.37
C THR A 9 31.68 0.26 -29.44
N GLY A 10 30.71 -0.63 -29.59
CA GLY A 10 29.55 -0.47 -30.43
C GLY A 10 28.32 0.00 -29.63
N THR A 11 27.14 -0.20 -30.18
CA THR A 11 25.85 0.17 -29.57
C THR A 11 25.49 -0.79 -28.43
N TYR A 12 25.71 -2.09 -28.64
CA TYR A 12 25.25 -3.13 -27.71
C TYR A 12 26.38 -3.76 -26.90
N GLY A 13 27.64 -3.62 -27.36
CA GLY A 13 28.76 -4.26 -26.71
C GLY A 13 30.12 -3.75 -27.17
N THR A 14 31.16 -4.47 -26.79
CA THR A 14 32.54 -4.11 -27.12
C THR A 14 33.24 -5.27 -27.82
N LEU A 15 33.82 -4.99 -28.98
CA LEU A 15 34.72 -5.88 -29.72
C LEU A 15 36.16 -5.63 -29.30
N VAL A 16 36.86 -6.67 -28.89
CA VAL A 16 38.31 -6.67 -28.69
C VAL A 16 38.93 -7.60 -29.72
N LEU A 17 39.81 -7.08 -30.57
CA LEU A 17 40.49 -7.81 -31.66
C LEU A 17 42.00 -7.82 -31.44
N ASN A 18 42.59 -8.99 -31.39
CA ASN A 18 44.05 -9.14 -31.37
C ASN A 18 44.64 -8.88 -32.77
N ALA A 19 45.48 -7.85 -32.87
CA ALA A 19 46.02 -7.38 -34.13
C ALA A 19 46.98 -8.38 -34.81
N SER A 20 47.62 -9.28 -34.05
CA SER A 20 48.61 -10.21 -34.56
C SER A 20 48.01 -11.56 -34.99
N THR A 21 46.96 -12.00 -34.29
CA THR A 21 46.36 -13.32 -34.46
C THR A 21 45.03 -13.29 -35.17
N GLY A 22 44.35 -12.13 -35.20
CA GLY A 22 42.97 -12.00 -35.66
C GLY A 22 41.93 -12.59 -34.70
N ALA A 23 42.37 -13.12 -33.55
CA ALA A 23 41.44 -13.60 -32.52
C ALA A 23 40.64 -12.43 -31.96
N TYR A 24 39.34 -12.64 -31.73
CA TYR A 24 38.48 -11.59 -31.18
C TYR A 24 37.55 -12.11 -30.07
N THR A 25 37.09 -11.18 -29.24
CA THR A 25 36.05 -11.38 -28.24
C THR A 25 35.06 -10.25 -28.40
N TYR A 26 33.79 -10.59 -28.49
CA TYR A 26 32.69 -9.63 -28.36
C TYR A 26 32.03 -9.81 -26.99
N THR A 27 31.92 -8.72 -26.25
CA THR A 27 31.28 -8.70 -24.93
C THR A 27 30.05 -7.80 -24.97
N LEU A 28 28.87 -8.38 -24.76
CA LEU A 28 27.63 -7.65 -24.67
C LEU A 28 27.62 -6.80 -23.40
N ASN A 29 27.18 -5.52 -23.51
CA ASN A 29 26.92 -4.68 -22.35
C ASN A 29 25.49 -4.92 -21.87
N ASN A 30 25.27 -6.01 -21.14
CA ASN A 30 23.96 -6.44 -20.72
C ASN A 30 23.23 -5.43 -19.80
N SER A 31 23.95 -4.49 -19.16
CA SER A 31 23.34 -3.45 -18.31
C SER A 31 22.96 -2.17 -19.07
N ALA A 32 23.28 -2.07 -20.36
CA ALA A 32 22.91 -0.91 -21.17
C ALA A 32 21.40 -0.87 -21.42
N THR A 33 20.78 0.30 -21.23
CA THR A 33 19.34 0.51 -21.46
C THR A 33 18.87 0.03 -22.83
N VAL A 34 19.71 0.23 -23.87
CA VAL A 34 19.40 -0.20 -25.23
C VAL A 34 19.36 -1.72 -25.37
N VAL A 35 20.11 -2.45 -24.54
CA VAL A 35 20.10 -3.94 -24.50
C VAL A 35 18.90 -4.43 -23.73
N GLN A 36 18.64 -3.85 -22.56
CA GLN A 36 17.48 -4.17 -21.72
C GLN A 36 16.14 -3.89 -22.41
N ALA A 37 16.08 -2.94 -23.32
CA ALA A 37 14.88 -2.64 -24.11
C ALA A 37 14.60 -3.66 -25.23
N LEU A 38 15.41 -4.72 -25.38
CA LEU A 38 15.22 -5.76 -26.39
C LEU A 38 14.34 -6.89 -25.84
N GLY A 39 13.08 -6.90 -26.14
CA GLY A 39 12.13 -7.95 -25.73
C GLY A 39 12.43 -9.32 -26.32
N GLY A 40 11.85 -10.36 -25.73
CA GLY A 40 12.18 -11.77 -26.01
C GLY A 40 12.04 -12.25 -27.46
N SER A 41 11.33 -11.50 -28.32
CA SER A 41 11.25 -11.76 -29.76
C SER A 41 12.15 -10.86 -30.60
N SER A 42 12.86 -9.91 -30.00
CA SER A 42 13.72 -8.94 -30.67
C SER A 42 15.02 -9.57 -31.11
N SER A 43 15.51 -9.13 -32.25
CA SER A 43 16.83 -9.52 -32.77
C SER A 43 17.44 -8.33 -33.50
N GLU A 44 18.55 -7.85 -32.97
CA GLU A 44 19.30 -6.73 -33.52
C GLU A 44 20.67 -7.19 -34.04
N THR A 45 21.30 -6.40 -34.88
CA THR A 45 22.61 -6.69 -35.39
C THR A 45 23.59 -5.57 -35.07
N GLU A 46 24.81 -5.96 -34.66
CA GLU A 46 25.91 -5.03 -34.49
C GLU A 46 27.03 -5.41 -35.48
N THR A 47 27.55 -4.42 -36.21
CA THR A 47 28.50 -4.63 -37.29
C THR A 47 29.76 -3.82 -37.06
N PHE A 48 30.90 -4.53 -37.12
CA PHE A 48 32.22 -3.92 -37.07
C PHE A 48 32.93 -4.14 -38.42
N SER A 49 33.46 -3.06 -39.00
CA SER A 49 34.24 -3.15 -40.23
C SER A 49 35.68 -3.49 -39.90
N VAL A 50 36.14 -4.63 -40.37
CA VAL A 50 37.48 -5.17 -40.10
C VAL A 50 38.30 -5.34 -41.40
N LYS A 51 39.62 -5.29 -41.30
CA LYS A 51 40.54 -5.49 -42.42
C LYS A 51 41.82 -6.17 -41.99
N VAL A 52 42.51 -6.78 -42.92
CA VAL A 52 43.85 -7.34 -42.75
C VAL A 52 44.83 -6.60 -43.65
N SER A 53 46.12 -6.59 -43.31
CA SER A 53 47.18 -6.03 -44.15
C SER A 53 48.48 -6.84 -43.94
N ASP A 54 49.21 -7.05 -45.00
CA ASP A 54 50.59 -7.65 -45.02
C ASP A 54 51.68 -6.58 -44.89
N GLY A 55 51.26 -5.30 -44.66
CA GLY A 55 52.16 -4.15 -44.60
C GLY A 55 52.36 -3.45 -45.96
N THR A 56 52.04 -4.10 -47.08
CA THR A 56 52.15 -3.57 -48.45
C THR A 56 50.75 -3.41 -49.06
N ASN A 57 49.92 -4.42 -48.89
CA ASN A 57 48.60 -4.49 -49.46
C ASN A 57 47.53 -4.51 -48.34
N THR A 58 46.44 -3.84 -48.59
CA THR A 58 45.27 -3.85 -47.68
C THR A 58 44.03 -4.07 -48.53
N PRO A 59 43.38 -5.24 -48.46
CA PRO A 59 42.14 -5.50 -49.18
C PRO A 59 40.99 -4.63 -48.61
N ALA A 60 39.86 -4.63 -49.32
CA ALA A 60 38.66 -3.95 -48.83
C ALA A 60 38.25 -4.50 -47.45
N ALA A 61 37.75 -3.61 -46.61
CA ALA A 61 37.21 -3.98 -45.30
C ALA A 61 36.03 -4.95 -45.45
N GLN A 62 35.89 -5.85 -44.51
CA GLN A 62 34.79 -6.79 -44.40
C GLN A 62 34.00 -6.53 -43.13
N ASN A 63 32.74 -6.91 -43.14
CA ASN A 63 31.84 -6.75 -41.99
C ASN A 63 31.88 -8.00 -41.10
N LEU A 64 32.22 -7.80 -39.85
CA LEU A 64 32.03 -8.76 -38.77
C LEU A 64 30.72 -8.42 -38.07
N VAL A 65 29.73 -9.31 -38.17
CA VAL A 65 28.37 -9.08 -37.73
C VAL A 65 28.05 -9.97 -36.54
N PHE A 66 27.51 -9.37 -35.47
CA PHE A 66 26.99 -10.07 -34.30
C PHE A 66 25.48 -9.91 -34.25
N THR A 67 24.76 -10.97 -33.90
CA THR A 67 23.33 -10.95 -33.65
C THR A 67 23.09 -10.90 -32.15
N ILE A 68 22.39 -9.87 -31.69
CA ILE A 68 21.97 -9.67 -30.30
C ILE A 68 20.51 -10.07 -30.22
N LYS A 69 20.21 -11.05 -29.37
CA LYS A 69 18.84 -11.48 -29.10
C LYS A 69 18.38 -10.86 -27.78
N GLY A 70 17.17 -10.29 -27.77
CA GLY A 70 16.53 -9.81 -26.58
C GLY A 70 15.99 -10.95 -25.71
N ALA A 71 15.76 -10.65 -24.46
CA ALA A 71 15.03 -11.47 -23.51
C ALA A 71 13.99 -10.57 -22.83
N ASN A 72 12.83 -11.13 -22.47
CA ASN A 72 11.83 -10.36 -21.75
C ASN A 72 12.26 -10.17 -20.30
N ASP A 73 12.23 -8.94 -19.81
CA ASP A 73 12.46 -8.61 -18.41
C ASP A 73 11.10 -8.52 -17.66
N ALA A 74 11.10 -8.74 -16.37
CA ALA A 74 9.92 -8.56 -15.56
C ALA A 74 9.71 -7.07 -15.25
N PRO A 75 8.45 -6.60 -15.03
CA PRO A 75 8.20 -5.24 -14.60
C PRO A 75 9.01 -4.85 -13.38
N SER A 76 9.51 -3.63 -13.37
CA SER A 76 10.32 -3.06 -12.31
C SER A 76 9.58 -1.90 -11.63
N SER A 77 10.09 -1.43 -10.49
CA SER A 77 9.64 -0.19 -9.85
C SER A 77 8.15 -0.12 -9.49
N VAL A 78 7.55 -1.25 -9.03
CA VAL A 78 6.17 -1.22 -8.53
C VAL A 78 6.08 -0.26 -7.35
N ALA A 79 5.32 0.82 -7.50
CA ALA A 79 5.15 1.87 -6.51
C ALA A 79 3.67 2.18 -6.28
N LEU A 80 3.37 2.66 -5.09
CA LEU A 80 2.08 3.17 -4.66
C LEU A 80 2.32 4.57 -4.11
N ASP A 81 1.59 5.56 -4.56
CA ASP A 81 1.81 6.97 -4.25
C ASP A 81 1.34 7.36 -2.84
N SER A 82 0.46 6.56 -2.24
CA SER A 82 0.01 6.69 -0.85
C SER A 82 -0.10 5.31 -0.20
N THR A 83 0.17 5.23 1.11
CA THR A 83 0.07 4.00 1.90
C THR A 83 -0.82 4.21 3.14
N SER A 84 -1.85 5.01 3.01
CA SER A 84 -2.82 5.24 4.08
C SER A 84 -4.25 5.27 3.54
N VAL A 85 -5.19 4.93 4.38
CA VAL A 85 -6.63 5.04 4.14
C VAL A 85 -7.27 5.58 5.41
N VAL A 86 -8.28 6.42 5.27
CA VAL A 86 -9.08 6.88 6.41
C VAL A 86 -10.20 5.88 6.65
N GLU A 87 -10.47 5.59 7.91
CA GLU A 87 -11.54 4.70 8.29
C GLU A 87 -12.94 5.23 8.00
N ASN A 88 -13.96 4.42 8.28
CA ASN A 88 -15.39 4.76 8.16
C ASN A 88 -15.84 5.13 6.75
N SER A 89 -15.00 4.82 5.74
CA SER A 89 -15.30 5.09 4.34
C SER A 89 -15.21 3.79 3.52
N ALA A 90 -16.36 3.20 3.21
CA ALA A 90 -16.42 1.98 2.41
C ALA A 90 -15.88 2.21 1.00
N GLY A 91 -14.99 1.32 0.55
CA GLY A 91 -14.38 1.43 -0.77
C GLY A 91 -13.37 2.56 -0.93
N ALA A 92 -12.80 3.06 0.18
CA ALA A 92 -11.82 4.15 0.16
C ALA A 92 -10.61 3.83 -0.70
N ILE A 93 -10.16 4.83 -1.47
CA ILE A 93 -8.95 4.74 -2.30
C ILE A 93 -7.73 4.92 -1.40
N VAL A 94 -6.74 4.03 -1.56
CA VAL A 94 -5.43 4.12 -0.91
C VAL A 94 -4.51 5.02 -1.72
N GLY A 95 -4.33 4.71 -3.01
CA GLY A 95 -3.44 5.45 -3.89
C GLY A 95 -3.30 4.82 -5.27
N ALA A 96 -2.64 5.54 -6.17
CA ALA A 96 -2.36 5.10 -7.53
C ALA A 96 -1.11 4.22 -7.60
N LEU A 97 -1.24 3.11 -8.33
CA LEU A 97 -0.14 2.21 -8.64
C LEU A 97 0.62 2.70 -9.87
N SER A 98 1.92 2.57 -9.85
CA SER A 98 2.79 2.82 -10.98
C SER A 98 3.90 1.77 -11.05
N GLY A 99 4.40 1.53 -12.25
CA GLY A 99 5.49 0.61 -12.53
C GLY A 99 5.98 0.83 -13.95
N SER A 100 7.12 0.28 -14.27
CA SER A 100 7.73 0.35 -15.58
C SER A 100 8.30 -1.01 -15.98
N ASP A 101 8.37 -1.19 -17.27
CA ASP A 101 8.96 -2.36 -17.93
C ASP A 101 10.11 -1.90 -18.82
N ALA A 102 11.17 -2.69 -18.89
CA ALA A 102 12.38 -2.29 -19.63
C ALA A 102 12.14 -2.21 -21.15
N GLU A 103 11.28 -3.06 -21.65
CA GLU A 103 10.86 -3.10 -23.06
C GLU A 103 9.78 -2.07 -23.39
N GLY A 104 9.27 -1.36 -22.38
CA GLY A 104 8.18 -0.42 -22.52
C GLY A 104 6.79 -1.08 -22.66
N THR A 105 6.68 -2.35 -22.26
CA THR A 105 5.40 -3.08 -22.24
C THR A 105 4.47 -2.49 -21.19
N SER A 106 3.18 -2.47 -21.49
CA SER A 106 2.18 -2.00 -20.54
C SER A 106 2.08 -2.93 -19.33
N VAL A 107 2.24 -2.37 -18.14
CA VAL A 107 2.14 -3.11 -16.87
C VAL A 107 0.69 -3.14 -16.40
N SER A 108 0.20 -4.34 -16.12
CA SER A 108 -1.08 -4.60 -15.46
C SER A 108 -0.88 -4.95 -13.99
N TYR A 109 -1.86 -4.62 -13.15
CA TYR A 109 -1.76 -4.84 -11.70
C TYR A 109 -2.89 -5.73 -11.21
N SER A 110 -2.58 -6.57 -10.21
CA SER A 110 -3.57 -7.36 -9.48
C SER A 110 -3.21 -7.45 -7.99
N VAL A 111 -4.21 -7.68 -7.14
CA VAL A 111 -4.00 -7.89 -5.70
C VAL A 111 -3.83 -9.38 -5.46
N ALA A 112 -2.72 -9.79 -4.84
CA ALA A 112 -2.50 -11.15 -4.41
C ALA A 112 -3.48 -11.52 -3.28
N SER A 113 -3.88 -12.78 -3.22
CA SER A 113 -4.81 -13.28 -2.19
C SER A 113 -4.18 -13.43 -0.79
N SER A 114 -2.86 -13.22 -0.67
CA SER A 114 -2.14 -13.29 0.60
C SER A 114 -2.36 -12.06 1.49
N GLY A 115 -2.13 -12.21 2.78
CA GLY A 115 -2.31 -11.14 3.74
C GLY A 115 -3.76 -10.64 3.76
N ASP A 116 -3.92 -9.34 3.67
CA ASP A 116 -5.23 -8.67 3.67
C ASP A 116 -5.79 -8.42 2.26
N GLY A 117 -5.19 -9.01 1.24
CA GLY A 117 -5.56 -8.78 -0.16
C GLY A 117 -7.05 -9.02 -0.47
N ALA A 118 -7.71 -9.90 0.30
CA ALA A 118 -9.15 -10.17 0.16
C ALA A 118 -10.03 -8.91 0.38
N SER A 119 -9.54 -7.92 1.12
CA SER A 119 -10.24 -6.65 1.41
C SER A 119 -10.03 -5.59 0.34
N PHE A 120 -9.11 -5.80 -0.61
CA PHE A 120 -8.71 -4.80 -1.60
C PHE A 120 -9.06 -5.21 -3.03
N GLU A 121 -9.09 -4.22 -3.89
CA GLU A 121 -9.22 -4.35 -5.34
C GLU A 121 -8.44 -3.22 -6.04
N ILE A 122 -8.21 -3.38 -7.34
CA ILE A 122 -7.62 -2.33 -8.18
C ILE A 122 -8.67 -1.88 -9.17
N ASP A 123 -8.91 -0.57 -9.27
CA ASP A 123 -9.88 0.01 -10.19
C ASP A 123 -9.32 0.16 -11.61
N SER A 124 -10.18 0.60 -12.55
CA SER A 124 -9.81 0.81 -13.96
C SER A 124 -8.80 1.94 -14.19
N SER A 125 -8.50 2.74 -13.16
CA SER A 125 -7.50 3.81 -13.18
C SER A 125 -6.20 3.39 -12.50
N ASN A 126 -6.04 2.09 -12.17
CA ASN A 126 -4.92 1.53 -11.43
C ASN A 126 -4.79 2.06 -9.99
N ASN A 127 -5.89 2.48 -9.37
CA ASN A 127 -5.85 2.79 -7.94
C ASN A 127 -6.07 1.52 -7.11
N LEU A 128 -5.20 1.31 -6.12
CA LEU A 128 -5.46 0.37 -5.03
C LEU A 128 -6.52 0.98 -4.11
N LYS A 129 -7.56 0.23 -3.79
CA LYS A 129 -8.68 0.68 -2.95
C LYS A 129 -9.23 -0.47 -2.12
N LEU A 130 -9.94 -0.16 -1.07
CA LEU A 130 -10.80 -1.11 -0.39
C LEU A 130 -11.95 -1.54 -1.31
N LYS A 131 -12.42 -2.78 -1.20
CA LYS A 131 -13.66 -3.20 -1.87
C LYS A 131 -14.84 -2.38 -1.36
N SER A 132 -15.83 -2.17 -2.20
CA SER A 132 -17.02 -1.37 -1.86
C SER A 132 -17.82 -1.89 -0.65
N SER A 133 -17.63 -3.17 -0.29
CA SER A 133 -18.23 -3.80 0.90
C SER A 133 -17.35 -3.73 2.16
N VAL A 134 -16.16 -3.11 2.07
CA VAL A 134 -15.19 -3.04 3.17
C VAL A 134 -15.00 -1.59 3.57
N SER A 135 -15.23 -1.30 4.84
CA SER A 135 -14.81 -0.08 5.53
C SER A 135 -13.65 -0.44 6.46
N ALA A 136 -12.62 0.37 6.49
CA ALA A 136 -11.59 0.26 7.52
C ALA A 136 -12.19 0.73 8.85
N ASP A 137 -11.67 0.18 9.94
CA ASP A 137 -12.01 0.46 11.34
C ASP A 137 -10.67 0.35 12.08
N ARG A 138 -10.18 1.49 12.57
CA ARG A 138 -8.84 1.59 13.14
C ARG A 138 -8.72 0.91 14.49
N GLU A 139 -9.76 0.97 15.30
CA GLU A 139 -9.83 0.37 16.64
C GLU A 139 -9.80 -1.15 16.53
N THR A 140 -10.35 -1.69 15.43
CA THR A 140 -10.28 -3.12 15.11
C THR A 140 -8.96 -3.46 14.44
N LYS A 141 -8.46 -2.60 13.52
CA LYS A 141 -7.25 -2.89 12.74
C LYS A 141 -6.55 -1.62 12.24
N SER A 142 -5.42 -1.28 12.84
CA SER A 142 -4.64 -0.06 12.56
C SER A 142 -3.82 -0.11 11.26
N ALA A 143 -3.62 -1.29 10.64
CA ALA A 143 -2.91 -1.42 9.38
C ALA A 143 -3.25 -2.72 8.63
N TYR A 144 -3.15 -2.68 7.31
CA TYR A 144 -3.30 -3.82 6.41
C TYR A 144 -1.97 -4.15 5.72
N SER A 145 -1.71 -5.43 5.46
CA SER A 145 -0.60 -5.91 4.65
C SER A 145 -1.13 -6.40 3.31
N VAL A 146 -0.78 -5.72 2.22
CA VAL A 146 -1.29 -5.99 0.86
C VAL A 146 -0.13 -6.23 -0.09
N THR A 147 -0.19 -7.33 -0.84
CA THR A 147 0.78 -7.61 -1.92
C THR A 147 0.12 -7.31 -3.26
N VAL A 148 0.79 -6.52 -4.07
CA VAL A 148 0.40 -6.20 -5.45
C VAL A 148 1.34 -6.90 -6.40
N ASP A 149 0.77 -7.57 -7.38
CA ASP A 149 1.45 -8.21 -8.50
C ASP A 149 1.36 -7.30 -9.72
N ALA A 150 2.51 -7.00 -10.32
CA ALA A 150 2.65 -6.24 -11.56
C ALA A 150 3.12 -7.16 -12.66
N SER A 151 2.41 -7.23 -13.79
CA SER A 151 2.70 -8.15 -14.89
C SER A 151 2.75 -7.42 -16.24
N ASP A 152 3.70 -7.80 -17.10
CA ASP A 152 3.80 -7.45 -18.52
C ASP A 152 2.99 -8.38 -19.43
N GLY A 153 2.32 -9.40 -18.84
CA GLY A 153 1.60 -10.46 -19.54
C GLY A 153 2.39 -11.76 -19.69
N SER A 154 3.70 -11.76 -19.39
CA SER A 154 4.61 -12.93 -19.45
C SER A 154 5.27 -13.20 -18.11
N LEU A 155 5.80 -12.17 -17.48
CA LEU A 155 6.48 -12.21 -16.19
C LEU A 155 5.75 -11.33 -15.18
N THR A 156 6.03 -11.57 -13.91
CA THR A 156 5.37 -10.86 -12.80
C THR A 156 6.36 -10.50 -11.71
N THR A 157 6.24 -9.28 -11.22
CA THR A 157 6.95 -8.79 -10.03
C THR A 157 5.95 -8.49 -8.93
N SER A 158 6.17 -9.01 -7.72
CA SER A 158 5.31 -8.79 -6.56
C SER A 158 5.94 -7.81 -5.58
N LYS A 159 5.13 -6.92 -5.01
CA LYS A 159 5.56 -6.01 -3.94
C LYS A 159 4.50 -5.89 -2.86
N SER A 160 4.95 -6.01 -1.60
CA SER A 160 4.08 -5.84 -0.44
C SER A 160 4.13 -4.40 0.06
N PHE A 161 2.96 -3.90 0.48
CA PHE A 161 2.74 -2.59 1.07
C PHE A 161 2.05 -2.76 2.43
N THR A 162 2.44 -1.92 3.40
CA THR A 162 1.69 -1.75 4.64
C THR A 162 0.84 -0.51 4.50
N ILE A 163 -0.47 -0.66 4.60
CA ILE A 163 -1.44 0.42 4.48
C ILE A 163 -1.91 0.79 5.89
N SER A 164 -1.58 1.98 6.37
CA SER A 164 -2.03 2.48 7.66
C SER A 164 -3.48 2.95 7.59
N VAL A 165 -4.24 2.72 8.68
CA VAL A 165 -5.58 3.26 8.84
C VAL A 165 -5.49 4.57 9.64
N GLY A 166 -5.95 5.66 9.04
CA GLY A 166 -6.07 6.95 9.69
C GLY A 166 -7.33 7.00 10.54
N ASP A 167 -7.20 7.61 11.69
CA ASP A 167 -8.17 7.74 12.76
C ASP A 167 -9.22 8.81 12.46
N VAL A 168 -10.45 8.55 12.83
CA VAL A 168 -11.57 9.49 12.82
C VAL A 168 -12.31 9.35 14.13
N ASP A 169 -12.32 10.41 14.94
CA ASP A 169 -13.02 10.48 16.22
C ASP A 169 -14.52 10.19 16.04
N GLU A 170 -15.02 9.11 16.64
CA GLU A 170 -16.41 8.70 16.64
C GLU A 170 -17.15 9.18 17.89
N SER A 171 -18.47 9.27 17.78
CA SER A 171 -19.28 9.68 18.91
C SER A 171 -19.50 8.52 19.89
N PRO A 172 -19.42 8.77 21.20
CA PRO A 172 -19.71 7.76 22.19
C PRO A 172 -21.15 7.28 22.13
N THR A 173 -21.36 6.06 22.54
CA THR A 173 -22.68 5.44 22.69
C THR A 173 -23.09 5.39 24.17
N LEU A 174 -24.40 5.47 24.44
CA LEU A 174 -24.95 5.39 25.78
C LEU A 174 -26.02 4.30 25.85
N THR A 175 -25.80 3.32 26.71
CA THR A 175 -26.82 2.33 27.07
C THR A 175 -27.42 2.70 28.40
N VAL A 176 -28.72 2.95 28.41
CA VAL A 176 -29.50 3.24 29.64
C VAL A 176 -30.15 1.95 30.09
N PRO A 177 -29.85 1.46 31.31
CA PRO A 177 -30.54 0.30 31.86
C PRO A 177 -32.01 0.58 32.07
N THR A 178 -32.84 -0.46 32.03
CA THR A 178 -34.25 -0.31 32.46
C THR A 178 -34.30 0.11 33.90
N GLY A 179 -34.98 1.23 34.20
CA GLY A 179 -35.14 1.72 35.55
C GLY A 179 -35.82 0.67 36.44
N GLY A 180 -35.44 0.64 37.70
CA GLY A 180 -36.07 -0.21 38.70
C GLY A 180 -37.45 0.34 39.13
N SER A 181 -38.10 -0.33 40.05
CA SER A 181 -39.35 0.13 40.72
C SER A 181 -39.10 0.35 42.20
N VAL A 182 -39.69 1.41 42.72
CA VAL A 182 -39.83 1.67 44.19
C VAL A 182 -41.27 1.73 44.56
N THR A 183 -41.58 1.29 45.77
CA THR A 183 -42.92 1.32 46.32
C THR A 183 -42.95 2.30 47.50
N GLU A 184 -43.97 3.12 47.59
CA GLU A 184 -44.19 3.98 48.76
C GLU A 184 -44.37 3.12 50.01
N ASP A 185 -44.06 3.67 51.16
CA ASP A 185 -44.09 2.98 52.46
C ASP A 185 -43.20 1.75 52.59
N ALA A 186 -42.36 1.49 51.61
CA ALA A 186 -41.37 0.43 51.68
C ALA A 186 -40.19 0.83 52.59
N THR A 187 -39.55 -0.16 53.19
CA THR A 187 -38.33 0.05 54.00
C THR A 187 -37.13 0.53 53.16
N THR A 188 -37.21 0.37 51.83
CA THR A 188 -36.22 0.86 50.87
C THR A 188 -36.89 1.77 49.84
N SER A 189 -36.58 3.06 49.87
CA SER A 189 -37.13 4.08 49.00
C SER A 189 -36.13 4.53 47.91
N THR A 190 -35.12 3.76 47.67
CA THR A 190 -34.03 4.09 46.71
C THR A 190 -33.86 3.02 45.65
N ILE A 191 -33.51 3.47 44.42
CA ILE A 191 -33.02 2.65 43.32
C ILE A 191 -31.60 3.12 42.99
N THR A 192 -30.68 2.19 42.81
CA THR A 192 -29.33 2.50 42.31
C THR A 192 -29.08 1.78 41.00
N GLY A 193 -28.23 2.37 40.17
CA GLY A 193 -27.80 1.78 38.90
C GLY A 193 -26.62 2.54 38.30
N SER A 194 -26.28 2.20 37.10
CA SER A 194 -25.24 2.90 36.35
C SER A 194 -25.61 3.00 34.87
N LEU A 195 -25.40 4.17 34.31
CA LEU A 195 -25.38 4.36 32.87
C LEU A 195 -24.11 3.73 32.33
N VAL A 196 -24.17 3.11 31.13
CA VAL A 196 -23.02 2.49 30.48
C VAL A 196 -22.77 3.24 29.18
N GLY A 197 -21.71 4.03 29.16
CA GLY A 197 -21.18 4.65 27.96
C GLY A 197 -20.05 3.77 27.39
N SER A 198 -19.86 3.85 26.09
CA SER A 198 -18.71 3.27 25.39
C SER A 198 -18.30 4.21 24.28
N ASP A 199 -17.04 4.44 24.16
CA ASP A 199 -16.40 5.23 23.12
C ASP A 199 -15.46 4.32 22.33
N PRO A 200 -15.46 4.36 20.99
CA PRO A 200 -14.56 3.52 20.19
C PRO A 200 -13.08 3.77 20.47
N GLU A 201 -12.67 5.03 20.67
CA GLU A 201 -11.28 5.46 20.94
C GLU A 201 -10.89 5.30 22.42
N ASP A 202 -11.79 4.74 23.27
CA ASP A 202 -11.60 4.64 24.71
C ASP A 202 -11.46 6.02 25.41
N ASP A 203 -12.06 7.07 24.81
CA ASP A 203 -12.02 8.40 25.38
C ASP A 203 -12.80 8.52 26.70
N SER A 204 -12.36 9.47 27.54
CA SER A 204 -12.96 9.67 28.86
C SER A 204 -14.36 10.24 28.78
N LEU A 205 -15.36 9.46 29.20
CA LEU A 205 -16.76 9.83 29.14
C LEU A 205 -17.18 10.72 30.31
N THR A 206 -18.10 11.65 30.03
CA THR A 206 -18.76 12.46 31.02
C THR A 206 -20.27 12.33 30.88
N TYR A 207 -20.94 11.92 31.94
CA TYR A 207 -22.40 11.76 32.01
C TYR A 207 -23.08 13.03 32.50
N SER A 208 -24.23 13.34 31.95
CA SER A 208 -24.97 14.55 32.31
C SER A 208 -26.48 14.32 32.33
N VAL A 209 -27.18 15.19 33.02
CA VAL A 209 -28.65 15.28 32.95
C VAL A 209 -29.01 16.57 32.22
N VAL A 210 -29.76 16.43 31.12
CA VAL A 210 -30.14 17.54 30.26
C VAL A 210 -30.91 18.60 31.06
N GLY A 211 -30.50 19.85 30.92
CA GLY A 211 -31.15 20.97 31.59
C GLY A 211 -30.76 21.16 33.08
N SER A 212 -29.75 20.43 33.57
CA SER A 212 -29.25 20.61 34.93
C SER A 212 -27.74 20.91 34.93
N THR A 213 -27.22 21.40 36.06
CA THR A 213 -25.83 21.74 36.26
C THR A 213 -25.22 20.86 37.35
N ALA A 214 -24.01 20.33 37.11
CA ALA A 214 -23.31 19.55 38.10
C ALA A 214 -22.80 20.44 39.26
N THR A 215 -22.86 19.91 40.48
CA THR A 215 -22.22 20.45 41.65
C THR A 215 -21.33 19.34 42.25
N ASP A 216 -20.07 19.63 42.52
CA ASP A 216 -19.11 18.66 43.05
C ASP A 216 -19.07 17.32 42.31
N GLY A 217 -19.11 17.38 40.96
CA GLY A 217 -19.03 16.19 40.08
C GLY A 217 -20.31 15.34 40.01
N SER A 218 -21.44 15.85 40.53
CA SER A 218 -22.74 15.17 40.49
C SER A 218 -23.86 16.06 40.03
N TYR A 219 -24.83 15.50 39.33
CA TYR A 219 -26.10 16.14 38.99
C TYR A 219 -27.13 15.71 40.01
N SER A 220 -27.85 16.66 40.59
CA SER A 220 -28.99 16.41 41.48
C SER A 220 -30.25 17.05 40.90
N VAL A 221 -31.24 16.22 40.54
CA VAL A 221 -32.46 16.66 39.88
C VAL A 221 -33.67 16.16 40.68
N THR A 222 -34.42 17.07 41.29
CA THR A 222 -35.64 16.76 42.01
C THR A 222 -36.83 16.82 41.07
N GLY A 223 -37.53 15.71 40.93
CA GLY A 223 -38.78 15.57 40.22
C GLY A 223 -39.97 15.55 41.17
N THR A 224 -41.17 15.27 40.64
CA THR A 224 -42.44 15.25 41.41
C THR A 224 -42.44 14.20 42.52
N TYR A 225 -41.85 13.05 42.27
CA TYR A 225 -41.91 11.88 43.16
C TYR A 225 -40.59 11.52 43.83
N GLY A 226 -39.49 12.13 43.43
CA GLY A 226 -38.18 11.78 43.97
C GLY A 226 -37.06 12.60 43.38
N THR A 227 -35.86 12.35 43.88
CA THR A 227 -34.62 13.01 43.46
C THR A 227 -33.65 12.00 42.81
N LEU A 228 -33.20 12.31 41.60
CA LEU A 228 -32.12 11.61 40.90
C LEU A 228 -30.80 12.30 41.23
N VAL A 229 -29.81 11.52 41.67
CA VAL A 229 -28.41 11.94 41.77
C VAL A 229 -27.61 11.10 40.81
N LEU A 230 -26.89 11.74 39.89
CA LEU A 230 -26.03 11.10 38.87
C LEU A 230 -24.59 11.57 39.05
N ASN A 231 -23.65 10.64 39.19
CA ASN A 231 -22.23 10.95 39.18
C ASN A 231 -21.75 11.19 37.75
N ALA A 232 -21.17 12.35 37.48
CA ALA A 232 -20.77 12.78 36.14
C ALA A 232 -19.63 11.97 35.53
N SER A 233 -18.74 11.37 36.32
CA SER A 233 -17.58 10.64 35.83
C SER A 233 -17.78 9.13 35.74
N THR A 234 -18.70 8.59 36.55
CA THR A 234 -18.88 7.12 36.62
C THR A 234 -20.20 6.63 36.02
N GLY A 235 -21.16 7.54 35.76
CA GLY A 235 -22.49 7.17 35.33
C GLY A 235 -23.36 6.52 36.44
N ALA A 236 -22.79 6.31 37.63
CA ALA A 236 -23.55 5.75 38.77
C ALA A 236 -24.67 6.71 39.20
N TYR A 237 -25.87 6.19 39.41
CA TYR A 237 -26.98 7.01 39.83
C TYR A 237 -27.73 6.39 41.03
N THR A 238 -28.38 7.27 41.78
CA THR A 238 -29.32 6.92 42.84
C THR A 238 -30.58 7.74 42.62
N TYR A 239 -31.74 7.10 42.64
CA TYR A 239 -33.04 7.74 42.70
C TYR A 239 -33.67 7.45 44.05
N THR A 240 -34.09 8.49 44.74
CA THR A 240 -34.70 8.41 46.07
C THR A 240 -36.09 9.02 46.04
N LEU A 241 -37.11 8.34 46.57
CA LEU A 241 -38.47 8.92 46.76
C LEU A 241 -38.44 10.11 47.72
N ASN A 242 -39.28 11.12 47.45
CA ASN A 242 -39.46 12.28 48.34
C ASN A 242 -40.21 11.89 49.59
#